data_6574b5fa05e1770f98c8e8e5e30f4ba8
#
_entry.id   6574b5fa05e1770f98c8e8e5e30f4ba8
#
_cell.length_a   1.000
_cell.length_b   1.000
_cell.length_c   1.000
_cell.angle_alpha   90.00
_cell.angle_beta   90.00
_cell.angle_gamma   90.00
#
_symmetry.space_group_name_H-M   'P 1'
#
loop_
_entity.id
_entity.type
_entity.pdbx_description
1 polymer ?
#
loop_
_entity_poly.entity_id
_entity_poly.type
_entity_poly.pdbx_seq_one_letter_code
_entity_poly.pdbx_strand_id
1 'polypeptide(L)'
;IKAKFGTAIAPIVATKADANKAVTVIVDLLHNKAYDAKGECAIPGDMADEVEALRAELMEAAAGADEELMEKFFESMELSAADMAKGLKIGVRDGSVCPVLCGSAVTGMGVDMLMKTIVELVPVATDMPAEKAQDESGNEVEVAFDPNGPTAAIVFKTISDQYGKFSMIKVVRGKVTGDMSLYNPATGNTEKLGRLYSMKGKKGEEIKEICCGDIGAIGKMDRVKTGNTMCDAKNVVILEGIEYPAP
;
A
#
# COMPACT_ATOMS: atom_id res chain seq x y z
N ILE A 1 -12.84 11.09 15.89
CA ILE A 1 -11.53 10.67 15.34
C ILE A 1 -10.68 11.91 15.08
N LYS A 2 -11.12 12.90 14.28
CA LYS A 2 -10.39 14.16 13.98
C LYS A 2 -9.88 14.88 15.25
N ALA A 3 -10.70 15.03 16.28
CA ALA A 3 -10.29 15.66 17.54
C ALA A 3 -9.10 14.97 18.23
N LYS A 4 -8.85 13.69 17.94
CA LYS A 4 -7.77 12.90 18.55
C LYS A 4 -6.55 12.75 17.63
N PHE A 5 -6.75 12.65 16.31
CA PHE A 5 -5.71 12.33 15.33
C PHE A 5 -5.39 13.48 14.37
N GLY A 6 -6.08 14.61 14.47
CA GLY A 6 -5.78 15.81 13.68
C GLY A 6 -6.49 15.88 12.34
N THR A 7 -6.08 16.88 11.55
CA THR A 7 -6.73 17.27 10.28
C THR A 7 -6.44 16.33 9.11
N ALA A 8 -5.41 15.49 9.20
CA ALA A 8 -5.10 14.49 8.18
C ALA A 8 -6.21 13.43 7.99
N ILE A 9 -7.12 13.31 8.98
CA ILE A 9 -8.23 12.35 8.93
C ILE A 9 -9.28 12.81 7.94
N ALA A 10 -9.49 12.03 6.89
CA ALA A 10 -10.47 12.26 5.84
C ALA A 10 -11.51 11.13 5.79
N PRO A 11 -12.74 11.34 6.27
CA PRO A 11 -13.82 10.36 6.11
C PRO A 11 -14.14 10.18 4.62
N ILE A 12 -14.06 8.94 4.14
CA ILE A 12 -14.48 8.56 2.77
C ILE A 12 -15.94 8.15 2.74
N VAL A 13 -16.49 7.80 3.90
CA VAL A 13 -17.87 7.36 4.02
C VAL A 13 -18.58 8.06 5.19
N ALA A 14 -19.88 8.32 5.01
CA ALA A 14 -20.81 8.58 6.10
C ALA A 14 -21.69 7.36 6.33
N THR A 15 -22.14 7.12 7.58
CA THR A 15 -22.91 5.91 7.91
C THR A 15 -24.15 6.23 8.72
N LYS A 16 -25.26 5.53 8.40
CA LYS A 16 -26.46 5.51 9.23
C LYS A 16 -26.51 4.18 10.01
N ALA A 17 -26.77 4.29 11.29
CA ALA A 17 -26.99 3.12 12.15
C ALA A 17 -28.43 3.09 12.65
N ASP A 18 -28.95 1.89 12.92
CA ASP A 18 -30.23 1.68 13.58
C ASP A 18 -30.13 1.86 15.10
N ALA A 19 -31.25 1.65 15.79
CA ALA A 19 -31.34 1.75 17.25
C ALA A 19 -30.41 0.74 17.99
N ASN A 20 -30.02 -0.35 17.32
CA ASN A 20 -29.10 -1.37 17.83
C ASN A 20 -27.64 -1.06 17.48
N LYS A 21 -27.35 0.11 16.91
CA LYS A 21 -26.03 0.53 16.41
C LYS A 21 -25.49 -0.32 15.25
N ALA A 22 -26.37 -1.05 14.55
CA ALA A 22 -25.98 -1.76 13.33
C ALA A 22 -25.99 -0.77 12.14
N VAL A 23 -24.93 -0.77 11.33
CA VAL A 23 -24.84 0.05 10.14
C VAL A 23 -25.87 -0.43 9.12
N THR A 24 -26.78 0.45 8.69
CA THR A 24 -27.87 0.17 7.76
C THR A 24 -27.69 0.82 6.40
N VAL A 25 -27.03 1.98 6.36
CA VAL A 25 -26.69 2.69 5.12
C VAL A 25 -25.27 3.19 5.21
N ILE A 26 -24.55 3.10 4.08
CA ILE A 26 -23.23 3.70 3.90
C ILE A 26 -23.32 4.65 2.70
N VAL A 27 -22.86 5.87 2.88
CA VAL A 27 -22.76 6.87 1.82
C VAL A 27 -21.30 7.03 1.41
N ASP A 28 -20.99 6.77 0.15
CA ASP A 28 -19.72 7.04 -0.49
C ASP A 28 -19.62 8.54 -0.78
N LEU A 29 -18.79 9.23 -0.03
CA LEU A 29 -18.61 10.69 -0.13
C LEU A 29 -17.82 11.07 -1.39
N LEU A 30 -16.96 10.19 -1.88
CA LEU A 30 -16.17 10.44 -3.09
C LEU A 30 -17.08 10.44 -4.33
N HIS A 31 -17.93 9.42 -4.49
CA HIS A 31 -18.81 9.26 -5.65
C HIS A 31 -20.23 9.80 -5.42
N ASN A 32 -20.54 10.28 -4.21
CA ASN A 32 -21.86 10.78 -3.81
C ASN A 32 -22.99 9.75 -4.04
N LYS A 33 -22.80 8.52 -3.57
CA LYS A 33 -23.72 7.39 -3.71
C LYS A 33 -23.98 6.73 -2.37
N ALA A 34 -25.18 6.23 -2.15
CA ALA A 34 -25.54 5.48 -0.95
C ALA A 34 -25.83 4.02 -1.24
N TYR A 35 -25.58 3.17 -0.25
CA TYR A 35 -25.75 1.72 -0.32
C TYR A 35 -26.39 1.20 0.96
N ASP A 36 -27.36 0.33 0.81
CA ASP A 36 -27.96 -0.46 1.90
C ASP A 36 -27.72 -1.97 1.69
N ALA A 37 -28.36 -2.81 2.49
CA ALA A 37 -28.24 -4.27 2.35
C ALA A 37 -28.79 -4.84 1.03
N LYS A 38 -29.53 -4.04 0.24
CA LYS A 38 -30.11 -4.45 -1.05
C LYS A 38 -29.29 -3.91 -2.24
N GLY A 39 -28.36 -2.99 -2.02
CA GLY A 39 -27.51 -2.38 -3.03
C GLY A 39 -27.58 -0.86 -3.03
N GLU A 40 -27.36 -0.24 -4.21
CA GLU A 40 -27.39 1.22 -4.36
C GLU A 40 -28.80 1.77 -4.05
N CYS A 41 -28.86 2.82 -3.24
CA CYS A 41 -30.10 3.47 -2.81
C CYS A 41 -29.95 4.99 -2.83
N ALA A 42 -31.03 5.71 -2.58
CA ALA A 42 -30.99 7.17 -2.42
C ALA A 42 -30.31 7.53 -1.07
N ILE A 43 -29.60 8.66 -1.05
CA ILE A 43 -29.07 9.21 0.19
C ILE A 43 -30.26 9.56 1.10
N PRO A 44 -30.31 9.05 2.35
CA PRO A 44 -31.40 9.37 3.26
C PRO A 44 -31.49 10.89 3.50
N GLY A 45 -32.70 11.45 3.46
CA GLY A 45 -32.89 12.89 3.62
C GLY A 45 -32.41 13.45 4.96
N ASP A 46 -32.43 12.63 6.00
CA ASP A 46 -31.93 12.99 7.34
C ASP A 46 -30.39 12.97 7.43
N MET A 47 -29.69 12.52 6.40
CA MET A 47 -28.23 12.56 6.28
C MET A 47 -27.73 13.64 5.31
N ALA A 48 -28.61 14.32 4.59
CA ALA A 48 -28.22 15.19 3.48
C ALA A 48 -27.22 16.28 3.91
N ASP A 49 -27.53 17.01 4.99
CA ASP A 49 -26.68 18.09 5.50
C ASP A 49 -25.31 17.57 6.00
N GLU A 50 -25.29 16.41 6.67
CA GLU A 50 -24.06 15.78 7.14
C GLU A 50 -23.20 15.32 5.96
N VAL A 51 -23.80 14.70 4.95
CA VAL A 51 -23.10 14.23 3.74
C VAL A 51 -22.52 15.41 2.98
N GLU A 52 -23.26 16.51 2.82
CA GLU A 52 -22.77 17.72 2.16
C GLU A 52 -21.57 18.31 2.90
N ALA A 53 -21.65 18.45 4.23
CA ALA A 53 -20.55 18.97 5.05
C ALA A 53 -19.30 18.08 4.97
N LEU A 54 -19.45 16.75 5.12
CA LEU A 54 -18.33 15.83 5.06
C LEU A 54 -17.71 15.76 3.66
N ARG A 55 -18.54 15.89 2.61
CA ARG A 55 -18.05 15.93 1.22
C ARG A 55 -17.26 17.19 0.94
N ALA A 56 -17.68 18.35 1.47
CA ALA A 56 -16.93 19.60 1.36
C ALA A 56 -15.55 19.47 2.03
N GLU A 57 -15.49 18.92 3.26
CA GLU A 57 -14.24 18.64 3.95
C GLU A 57 -13.33 17.67 3.16
N LEU A 58 -13.91 16.68 2.50
CA LEU A 58 -13.16 15.73 1.67
C LEU A 58 -12.58 16.39 0.40
N MET A 59 -13.33 17.31 -0.22
CA MET A 59 -12.86 18.13 -1.34
C MET A 59 -11.70 19.04 -0.93
N GLU A 60 -11.79 19.69 0.23
CA GLU A 60 -10.69 20.50 0.77
C GLU A 60 -9.42 19.66 1.02
N ALA A 61 -9.58 18.47 1.60
CA ALA A 61 -8.45 17.55 1.82
C ALA A 61 -7.80 17.09 0.50
N ALA A 62 -8.60 16.82 -0.53
CA ALA A 62 -8.11 16.45 -1.85
C ALA A 62 -7.40 17.63 -2.55
N ALA A 63 -7.99 18.82 -2.49
CA ALA A 63 -7.40 20.05 -3.06
C ALA A 63 -6.06 20.38 -2.39
N GLY A 64 -5.97 20.26 -1.07
CA GLY A 64 -4.76 20.54 -0.30
C GLY A 64 -3.54 19.70 -0.61
N ALA A 65 -3.70 18.60 -1.33
CA ALA A 65 -2.61 17.70 -1.69
C ALA A 65 -1.91 18.04 -3.04
N ASP A 66 -2.47 18.96 -3.84
CA ASP A 66 -1.96 19.26 -5.18
C ASP A 66 -2.29 20.73 -5.54
N GLU A 67 -1.29 21.52 -5.99
CA GLU A 67 -1.47 22.94 -6.27
C GLU A 67 -2.49 23.20 -7.39
N GLU A 68 -2.49 22.39 -8.46
CA GLU A 68 -3.42 22.52 -9.58
C GLU A 68 -4.88 22.26 -9.13
N LEU A 69 -5.07 21.26 -8.26
CA LEU A 69 -6.39 20.98 -7.70
C LEU A 69 -6.84 22.06 -6.72
N MET A 70 -5.93 22.68 -5.99
CA MET A 70 -6.22 23.80 -5.11
C MET A 70 -6.71 25.02 -5.91
N GLU A 71 -6.02 25.39 -7.00
CA GLU A 71 -6.45 26.48 -7.88
C GLU A 71 -7.84 26.20 -8.45
N LYS A 72 -8.06 25.00 -8.99
CA LYS A 72 -9.36 24.59 -9.52
C LYS A 72 -10.48 24.65 -8.48
N PHE A 73 -10.19 24.23 -7.26
CA PHE A 73 -11.15 24.29 -6.16
C PHE A 73 -11.51 25.74 -5.78
N PHE A 74 -10.54 26.66 -5.74
CA PHE A 74 -10.81 28.07 -5.48
C PHE A 74 -11.63 28.75 -6.58
N GLU A 75 -11.51 28.33 -7.84
CA GLU A 75 -12.29 28.89 -8.94
C GLU A 75 -13.74 28.43 -8.94
N SER A 76 -14.01 27.18 -8.64
CA SER A 76 -15.34 26.57 -8.79
C SER A 76 -16.02 26.19 -7.49
N MET A 77 -15.29 26.13 -6.37
CA MET A 77 -15.70 25.57 -5.08
C MET A 77 -16.16 24.12 -5.17
N GLU A 78 -15.81 23.43 -6.27
CA GLU A 78 -16.17 22.04 -6.53
C GLU A 78 -15.00 21.29 -7.19
N LEU A 79 -14.90 20.00 -6.88
CA LEU A 79 -14.01 19.05 -7.56
C LEU A 79 -14.83 17.87 -8.09
N SER A 80 -14.47 17.38 -9.28
CA SER A 80 -15.03 16.14 -9.79
C SER A 80 -14.56 14.94 -8.93
N ALA A 81 -15.28 13.83 -8.99
CA ALA A 81 -14.86 12.60 -8.30
C ALA A 81 -13.45 12.14 -8.73
N ALA A 82 -13.10 12.33 -10.00
CA ALA A 82 -11.76 12.01 -10.52
C ALA A 82 -10.67 12.93 -9.96
N ASP A 83 -10.95 14.24 -9.85
CA ASP A 83 -10.02 15.20 -9.24
C ASP A 83 -9.85 14.91 -7.74
N MET A 84 -10.95 14.61 -7.04
CA MET A 84 -10.89 14.21 -5.63
C MET A 84 -10.06 12.94 -5.46
N ALA A 85 -10.28 11.91 -6.27
CA ALA A 85 -9.50 10.66 -6.23
C ALA A 85 -8.01 10.93 -6.49
N LYS A 86 -7.66 11.79 -7.48
CA LYS A 86 -6.28 12.21 -7.76
C LYS A 86 -5.64 12.85 -6.52
N GLY A 87 -6.28 13.86 -5.94
CA GLY A 87 -5.75 14.57 -4.78
C GLY A 87 -5.63 13.68 -3.54
N LEU A 88 -6.67 12.89 -3.25
CA LEU A 88 -6.64 11.95 -2.14
C LEU A 88 -5.54 10.89 -2.30
N LYS A 89 -5.32 10.37 -3.52
CA LYS A 89 -4.22 9.42 -3.78
C LYS A 89 -2.84 10.04 -3.53
N ILE A 90 -2.63 11.29 -3.90
CA ILE A 90 -1.40 12.05 -3.61
C ILE A 90 -1.24 12.18 -2.09
N GLY A 91 -2.28 12.65 -1.38
CA GLY A 91 -2.22 12.84 0.06
C GLY A 91 -2.05 11.53 0.86
N VAL A 92 -2.60 10.41 0.37
CA VAL A 92 -2.36 9.07 0.96
C VAL A 92 -0.92 8.63 0.75
N ARG A 93 -0.34 8.91 -0.43
CA ARG A 93 1.05 8.55 -0.75
C ARG A 93 2.05 9.26 0.15
N ASP A 94 1.86 10.55 0.39
CA ASP A 94 2.78 11.37 1.19
C ASP A 94 2.43 11.44 2.68
N GLY A 95 1.29 10.84 3.07
CA GLY A 95 0.82 10.76 4.45
C GLY A 95 0.09 12.00 4.96
N SER A 96 -0.18 12.99 4.12
CA SER A 96 -0.97 14.18 4.48
C SER A 96 -2.46 13.89 4.63
N VAL A 97 -2.95 12.81 3.98
CA VAL A 97 -4.34 12.34 4.07
C VAL A 97 -4.40 10.91 4.58
N CYS A 98 -5.22 10.68 5.60
CA CYS A 98 -5.54 9.35 6.13
C CYS A 98 -7.03 9.05 5.88
N PRO A 99 -7.38 8.22 4.88
CA PRO A 99 -8.76 7.89 4.58
C PRO A 99 -9.39 7.03 5.68
N VAL A 100 -10.60 7.39 6.10
CA VAL A 100 -11.35 6.66 7.12
C VAL A 100 -12.62 6.08 6.52
N LEU A 101 -12.76 4.78 6.66
CA LEU A 101 -13.96 4.04 6.26
C LEU A 101 -14.63 3.42 7.49
N CYS A 102 -15.91 3.14 7.33
CA CYS A 102 -16.72 2.47 8.33
C CYS A 102 -17.46 1.30 7.68
N GLY A 103 -17.58 0.19 8.39
CA GLY A 103 -18.27 -0.99 7.88
C GLY A 103 -18.49 -2.02 8.98
N SER A 104 -19.13 -3.10 8.63
CA SER A 104 -19.42 -4.23 9.52
C SER A 104 -18.82 -5.52 8.96
N ALA A 105 -17.84 -6.08 9.63
CA ALA A 105 -17.27 -7.37 9.28
C ALA A 105 -18.28 -8.54 9.47
N VAL A 106 -19.25 -8.37 10.36
CA VAL A 106 -20.27 -9.41 10.64
C VAL A 106 -21.29 -9.50 9.52
N THR A 107 -21.78 -8.37 9.02
CA THR A 107 -22.78 -8.31 7.94
C THR A 107 -22.17 -8.21 6.56
N GLY A 108 -20.87 -7.91 6.46
CA GLY A 108 -20.17 -7.62 5.20
C GLY A 108 -20.43 -6.22 4.63
N MET A 109 -21.26 -5.41 5.29
CA MET A 109 -21.58 -4.06 4.81
C MET A 109 -20.33 -3.17 4.83
N GLY A 110 -20.06 -2.51 3.69
CA GLY A 110 -18.89 -1.63 3.51
C GLY A 110 -17.59 -2.34 3.13
N VAL A 111 -17.56 -3.66 3.08
CA VAL A 111 -16.34 -4.42 2.69
C VAL A 111 -16.01 -4.17 1.22
N ASP A 112 -17.00 -4.19 0.32
CA ASP A 112 -16.78 -3.88 -1.10
C ASP A 112 -16.26 -2.46 -1.31
N MET A 113 -16.76 -1.50 -0.51
CA MET A 113 -16.31 -0.13 -0.55
C MET A 113 -14.85 0.01 -0.06
N LEU A 114 -14.49 -0.69 1.02
CA LEU A 114 -13.11 -0.77 1.48
C LEU A 114 -12.19 -1.29 0.37
N MET A 115 -12.57 -2.38 -0.29
CA MET A 115 -11.77 -2.95 -1.38
C MET A 115 -11.63 -2.00 -2.57
N LYS A 116 -12.71 -1.31 -2.97
CA LYS A 116 -12.67 -0.28 -4.01
C LYS A 116 -11.75 0.88 -3.62
N THR A 117 -11.89 1.40 -2.40
CA THR A 117 -11.05 2.49 -1.90
C THR A 117 -9.56 2.12 -1.86
N ILE A 118 -9.22 0.88 -1.47
CA ILE A 118 -7.84 0.40 -1.51
C ILE A 118 -7.30 0.46 -2.95
N VAL A 119 -8.06 -0.04 -3.93
CA VAL A 119 -7.63 -0.03 -5.34
C VAL A 119 -7.51 1.39 -5.90
N GLU A 120 -8.40 2.29 -5.49
CA GLU A 120 -8.47 3.66 -6.04
C GLU A 120 -7.48 4.62 -5.39
N LEU A 121 -7.33 4.58 -4.07
CA LEU A 121 -6.57 5.59 -3.32
C LEU A 121 -5.20 5.13 -2.81
N VAL A 122 -4.99 3.83 -2.59
CA VAL A 122 -3.70 3.36 -2.07
C VAL A 122 -2.68 3.31 -3.22
N PRO A 123 -1.51 3.97 -3.06
CA PRO A 123 -0.49 3.98 -4.10
C PRO A 123 0.09 2.57 -4.33
N VAL A 124 0.41 2.27 -5.58
CA VAL A 124 1.19 1.08 -5.94
C VAL A 124 2.68 1.34 -5.78
N ALA A 125 3.50 0.29 -5.77
CA ALA A 125 4.95 0.43 -5.54
C ALA A 125 5.62 1.42 -6.51
N THR A 126 5.21 1.44 -7.77
CA THR A 126 5.73 2.38 -8.78
C THR A 126 5.32 3.84 -8.58
N ASP A 127 4.33 4.12 -7.74
CA ASP A 127 3.92 5.48 -7.35
C ASP A 127 4.76 6.00 -6.16
N MET A 128 5.52 5.11 -5.50
CA MET A 128 6.32 5.47 -4.33
C MET A 128 7.66 6.07 -4.74
N PRO A 129 8.26 6.94 -3.88
CA PRO A 129 9.61 7.43 -4.11
C PRO A 129 10.62 6.27 -4.14
N ALA A 130 11.77 6.51 -4.77
CA ALA A 130 12.86 5.54 -4.81
C ALA A 130 13.33 5.17 -3.39
N GLU A 131 13.69 3.91 -3.21
CA GLU A 131 14.28 3.43 -1.95
C GLU A 131 15.73 3.91 -1.85
N LYS A 132 16.14 4.34 -0.66
CA LYS A 132 17.54 4.67 -0.39
C LYS A 132 18.39 3.39 -0.32
N ALA A 133 19.58 3.47 -0.88
CA ALA A 133 20.52 2.36 -0.92
C ALA A 133 21.96 2.89 -0.92
N GLN A 134 22.92 1.99 -0.85
CA GLN A 134 24.33 2.29 -1.06
C GLN A 134 24.88 1.47 -2.22
N ASP A 135 25.84 2.01 -2.94
CA ASP A 135 26.63 1.26 -3.91
C ASP A 135 27.75 0.44 -3.21
N GLU A 136 28.55 -0.31 -3.98
CA GLU A 136 29.70 -1.07 -3.45
C GLU A 136 30.78 -0.18 -2.76
N SER A 137 30.83 1.09 -3.11
CA SER A 137 31.78 2.06 -2.54
C SER A 137 31.23 2.76 -1.29
N GLY A 138 29.98 2.49 -0.90
CA GLY A 138 29.30 3.10 0.23
C GLY A 138 28.70 4.49 -0.07
N ASN A 139 28.61 4.88 -1.34
CA ASN A 139 27.93 6.13 -1.72
C ASN A 139 26.41 5.90 -1.69
N GLU A 140 25.67 6.93 -1.25
CA GLU A 140 24.21 6.91 -1.31
C GLU A 140 23.73 6.92 -2.76
N VAL A 141 22.81 6.01 -3.07
CA VAL A 141 22.14 5.89 -4.37
C VAL A 141 20.65 5.67 -4.16
N GLU A 142 19.87 5.98 -5.18
CA GLU A 142 18.43 5.73 -5.18
C GLU A 142 18.08 4.54 -6.08
N VAL A 143 17.22 3.67 -5.58
CA VAL A 143 16.71 2.49 -6.29
C VAL A 143 15.22 2.69 -6.55
N ALA A 144 14.90 3.13 -7.78
CA ALA A 144 13.50 3.30 -8.19
C ALA A 144 12.78 1.95 -8.33
N PHE A 145 11.47 1.95 -8.10
CA PHE A 145 10.60 0.82 -8.38
C PHE A 145 10.39 0.69 -9.90
N ASP A 146 11.31 0.01 -10.58
CA ASP A 146 11.28 -0.23 -12.02
C ASP A 146 11.18 -1.73 -12.29
N PRO A 147 10.07 -2.25 -12.85
CA PRO A 147 9.91 -3.68 -13.15
C PRO A 147 10.86 -4.20 -14.24
N ASN A 148 11.47 -3.32 -15.04
CA ASN A 148 12.39 -3.68 -16.11
C ASN A 148 13.87 -3.46 -15.75
N GLY A 149 14.15 -2.90 -14.58
CA GLY A 149 15.50 -2.64 -14.12
C GLY A 149 16.25 -3.88 -13.64
N PRO A 150 17.55 -3.77 -13.35
CA PRO A 150 18.33 -4.85 -12.76
C PRO A 150 17.79 -5.22 -11.38
N THR A 151 17.69 -6.51 -11.10
CA THR A 151 17.03 -7.02 -9.89
C THR A 151 17.66 -6.51 -8.60
N ALA A 152 16.83 -5.99 -7.69
CA ALA A 152 17.18 -5.68 -6.32
C ALA A 152 16.02 -6.07 -5.38
N ALA A 153 16.31 -6.86 -4.37
CA ALA A 153 15.34 -7.33 -3.38
C ALA A 153 15.93 -7.33 -1.99
N ILE A 154 15.12 -7.05 -0.98
CA ILE A 154 15.51 -7.12 0.43
C ILE A 154 14.87 -8.33 1.11
N VAL A 155 15.65 -9.06 1.90
CA VAL A 155 15.17 -10.11 2.79
C VAL A 155 14.72 -9.45 4.11
N PHE A 156 13.43 -9.26 4.28
CA PHE A 156 12.91 -8.57 5.46
C PHE A 156 12.52 -9.51 6.61
N LYS A 157 12.42 -10.83 6.35
CA LYS A 157 12.08 -11.82 7.39
C LYS A 157 12.57 -13.21 6.99
N THR A 158 12.99 -13.98 7.97
CA THR A 158 13.29 -15.42 7.83
C THR A 158 12.36 -16.21 8.74
N ILE A 159 11.73 -17.24 8.20
CA ILE A 159 10.88 -18.19 8.91
C ILE A 159 11.52 -19.57 8.81
N SER A 160 11.69 -20.24 9.94
CA SER A 160 12.11 -21.63 10.00
C SER A 160 11.05 -22.46 10.70
N ASP A 161 10.59 -23.52 10.08
CA ASP A 161 9.66 -24.48 10.64
C ASP A 161 10.09 -25.91 10.32
N GLN A 162 9.24 -26.88 10.66
CA GLN A 162 9.52 -28.30 10.40
C GLN A 162 9.63 -28.66 8.89
N TYR A 163 9.19 -27.80 8.00
CA TYR A 163 9.24 -28.00 6.54
C TYR A 163 10.44 -27.30 5.87
N GLY A 164 11.17 -26.47 6.62
CA GLY A 164 12.38 -25.82 6.16
C GLY A 164 12.48 -24.34 6.49
N LYS A 165 13.46 -23.70 5.86
CA LYS A 165 13.73 -22.28 5.99
C LYS A 165 13.18 -21.53 4.78
N PHE A 166 12.40 -20.48 5.04
CA PHE A 166 11.90 -19.55 4.04
C PHE A 166 12.46 -18.15 4.31
N SER A 167 13.03 -17.54 3.28
CA SER A 167 13.42 -16.12 3.29
C SER A 167 12.36 -15.31 2.59
N MET A 168 11.67 -14.45 3.35
CA MET A 168 10.67 -13.52 2.83
C MET A 168 11.36 -12.32 2.21
N ILE A 169 11.04 -12.01 0.96
CA ILE A 169 11.64 -10.92 0.21
C ILE A 169 10.60 -9.92 -0.27
N LYS A 170 11.00 -8.64 -0.35
CA LYS A 170 10.33 -7.58 -1.12
C LYS A 170 11.21 -7.28 -2.32
N VAL A 171 10.66 -7.38 -3.52
CA VAL A 171 11.39 -7.00 -4.75
C VAL A 171 11.19 -5.51 -4.98
N VAL A 172 12.27 -4.74 -4.89
CA VAL A 172 12.24 -3.28 -5.07
C VAL A 172 12.38 -2.92 -6.55
N ARG A 173 13.25 -3.62 -7.29
CA ARG A 173 13.48 -3.36 -8.71
C ARG A 173 13.65 -4.66 -9.49
N GLY A 174 13.21 -4.66 -10.74
CA GLY A 174 13.26 -5.82 -11.61
C GLY A 174 12.28 -6.90 -11.18
N LYS A 175 12.69 -8.14 -11.29
CA LYS A 175 11.92 -9.32 -10.87
C LYS A 175 12.84 -10.46 -10.41
N VAL A 176 12.30 -11.32 -9.58
CA VAL A 176 12.96 -12.55 -9.14
C VAL A 176 12.24 -13.73 -9.76
N THR A 177 12.99 -14.61 -10.45
CA THR A 177 12.46 -15.86 -11.03
C THR A 177 13.13 -17.08 -10.39
N GLY A 178 12.49 -18.23 -10.43
CA GLY A 178 13.10 -19.48 -10.04
C GLY A 178 14.38 -19.74 -10.88
N ASP A 179 15.35 -20.41 -10.28
CA ASP A 179 16.65 -20.72 -10.91
C ASP A 179 17.60 -19.53 -11.21
N MET A 180 17.21 -18.29 -10.90
CA MET A 180 18.13 -17.15 -10.91
C MET A 180 19.25 -17.34 -9.90
N SER A 181 20.36 -16.63 -10.16
CA SER A 181 21.41 -16.42 -9.18
C SER A 181 21.53 -14.95 -8.88
N LEU A 182 21.45 -14.58 -7.60
CA LEU A 182 21.58 -13.19 -7.15
C LEU A 182 22.79 -13.05 -6.23
N TYR A 183 23.46 -11.91 -6.35
CA TYR A 183 24.57 -11.55 -5.50
C TYR A 183 24.09 -11.03 -4.15
N ASN A 184 24.74 -11.46 -3.08
CA ASN A 184 24.52 -11.01 -1.72
C ASN A 184 25.73 -10.19 -1.27
N PRO A 185 25.67 -8.84 -1.28
CA PRO A 185 26.79 -7.98 -0.91
C PRO A 185 27.28 -8.21 0.53
N ALA A 186 26.40 -8.57 1.45
CA ALA A 186 26.78 -8.81 2.86
C ALA A 186 27.68 -10.04 3.06
N THR A 187 27.63 -11.00 2.14
CA THR A 187 28.48 -12.22 2.19
C THR A 187 29.54 -12.26 1.11
N GLY A 188 29.46 -11.39 0.09
CA GLY A 188 30.33 -11.40 -1.08
C GLY A 188 30.09 -12.61 -2.01
N ASN A 189 28.97 -13.32 -1.87
CA ASN A 189 28.69 -14.53 -2.62
C ASN A 189 27.46 -14.40 -3.51
N THR A 190 27.48 -15.17 -4.61
CA THR A 190 26.30 -15.36 -5.44
C THR A 190 25.52 -16.58 -4.94
N GLU A 191 24.23 -16.39 -4.67
CA GLU A 191 23.33 -17.43 -4.19
C GLU A 191 22.40 -17.86 -5.32
N LYS A 192 22.36 -19.17 -5.60
CA LYS A 192 21.35 -19.73 -6.50
C LYS A 192 20.03 -19.81 -5.75
N LEU A 193 18.98 -19.21 -6.34
CA LEU A 193 17.67 -19.19 -5.70
C LEU A 193 17.01 -20.56 -5.72
N GLY A 194 16.30 -20.87 -4.64
CA GLY A 194 15.41 -22.00 -4.55
C GLY A 194 14.04 -21.71 -5.18
N ARG A 195 13.05 -22.56 -4.85
CA ARG A 195 11.68 -22.36 -5.30
C ARG A 195 11.09 -21.10 -4.69
N LEU A 196 10.24 -20.44 -5.47
CA LEU A 196 9.53 -19.23 -5.07
C LEU A 196 8.11 -19.57 -4.62
N TYR A 197 7.63 -18.85 -3.63
CA TYR A 197 6.31 -19.05 -3.05
C TYR A 197 5.57 -17.72 -2.81
N SER A 198 4.27 -17.72 -3.12
CA SER A 198 3.32 -16.76 -2.57
C SER A 198 2.79 -17.31 -1.24
N MET A 199 2.94 -16.55 -0.16
CA MET A 199 2.55 -17.01 1.18
C MET A 199 1.17 -16.53 1.56
N LYS A 200 0.30 -17.46 1.92
CA LYS A 200 -1.04 -17.19 2.48
C LYS A 200 -1.10 -17.76 3.92
N GLY A 201 -0.75 -16.93 4.89
CA GLY A 201 -0.52 -17.39 6.26
C GLY A 201 0.64 -18.39 6.32
N LYS A 202 0.38 -19.62 6.77
CA LYS A 202 1.37 -20.72 6.82
C LYS A 202 1.48 -21.52 5.53
N LYS A 203 0.58 -21.32 4.56
CA LYS A 203 0.59 -22.07 3.30
C LYS A 203 1.36 -21.29 2.24
N GLY A 204 2.33 -21.94 1.61
CA GLY A 204 3.06 -21.44 0.45
C GLY A 204 2.53 -22.07 -0.84
N GLU A 205 2.12 -21.26 -1.81
CA GLU A 205 1.81 -21.70 -3.17
C GLU A 205 3.02 -21.41 -4.05
N GLU A 206 3.55 -22.42 -4.74
CA GLU A 206 4.70 -22.26 -5.63
C GLU A 206 4.35 -21.35 -6.80
N ILE A 207 5.20 -20.36 -7.06
CA ILE A 207 5.04 -19.38 -8.13
C ILE A 207 6.30 -19.32 -9.00
N LYS A 208 6.17 -18.79 -10.21
CA LYS A 208 7.29 -18.73 -11.18
C LYS A 208 8.15 -17.49 -11.00
N GLU A 209 7.56 -16.38 -10.60
CA GLU A 209 8.24 -15.09 -10.44
C GLU A 209 7.61 -14.26 -9.33
N ILE A 210 8.41 -13.32 -8.79
CA ILE A 210 7.99 -12.26 -7.88
C ILE A 210 8.36 -10.95 -8.55
N CYS A 211 7.37 -10.10 -8.82
CA CYS A 211 7.54 -8.86 -9.57
C CYS A 211 7.99 -7.70 -8.67
N CYS A 212 8.46 -6.62 -9.29
CA CYS A 212 8.76 -5.35 -8.63
C CYS A 212 7.55 -4.87 -7.79
N GLY A 213 7.81 -4.49 -6.54
CA GLY A 213 6.80 -4.07 -5.56
C GLY A 213 6.13 -5.22 -4.81
N ASP A 214 6.33 -6.45 -5.24
CA ASP A 214 5.66 -7.61 -4.66
C ASP A 214 6.49 -8.27 -3.55
N ILE A 215 5.81 -9.05 -2.73
CA ILE A 215 6.36 -9.81 -1.62
C ILE A 215 6.18 -11.30 -1.90
N GLY A 216 7.27 -12.06 -1.74
CA GLY A 216 7.23 -13.51 -1.84
C GLY A 216 8.21 -14.17 -0.90
N ALA A 217 8.32 -15.48 -0.98
CA ALA A 217 9.28 -16.26 -0.21
C ALA A 217 10.16 -17.12 -1.10
N ILE A 218 11.42 -17.30 -0.68
CA ILE A 218 12.39 -18.20 -1.32
C ILE A 218 12.70 -19.31 -0.32
N GLY A 219 12.51 -20.55 -0.75
CA GLY A 219 12.87 -21.71 0.06
C GLY A 219 14.36 -22.05 0.00
N LYS A 220 14.90 -22.64 1.07
CA LYS A 220 16.26 -23.21 1.13
C LYS A 220 17.41 -22.22 0.90
N MET A 221 17.31 -21.03 1.47
CA MET A 221 18.37 -20.02 1.45
C MET A 221 19.18 -20.06 2.77
N ASP A 222 20.18 -20.93 2.85
CA ASP A 222 20.87 -21.20 4.13
C ASP A 222 21.82 -20.08 4.54
N ARG A 223 22.47 -19.40 3.59
CA ARG A 223 23.45 -18.35 3.83
C ARG A 223 22.87 -16.95 3.87
N VAL A 224 21.59 -16.82 3.56
CA VAL A 224 20.89 -15.52 3.52
C VAL A 224 20.24 -15.26 4.88
N LYS A 225 20.40 -14.03 5.39
CA LYS A 225 19.85 -13.54 6.66
C LYS A 225 18.88 -12.41 6.43
N THR A 226 18.01 -12.19 7.41
CA THR A 226 17.15 -10.98 7.46
C THR A 226 18.03 -9.72 7.43
N GLY A 227 17.62 -8.74 6.62
CA GLY A 227 18.37 -7.51 6.35
C GLY A 227 19.34 -7.61 5.16
N ASN A 228 19.56 -8.82 4.59
CA ASN A 228 20.42 -8.92 3.42
C ASN A 228 19.71 -8.41 2.16
N THR A 229 20.46 -7.71 1.31
CA THR A 229 20.07 -7.40 -0.06
C THR A 229 20.48 -8.54 -0.99
N MET A 230 19.63 -8.85 -1.95
CA MET A 230 19.89 -9.78 -3.03
C MET A 230 19.75 -9.00 -4.34
N CYS A 231 20.83 -8.87 -5.13
CA CYS A 231 20.83 -8.01 -6.32
C CYS A 231 21.54 -8.64 -7.52
N ASP A 232 21.42 -7.99 -8.67
CA ASP A 232 22.21 -8.33 -9.86
C ASP A 232 23.69 -8.04 -9.58
N ALA A 233 24.56 -9.02 -9.86
CA ALA A 233 26.01 -8.91 -9.64
C ALA A 233 26.70 -7.81 -10.48
N LYS A 234 26.08 -7.36 -11.58
CA LYS A 234 26.59 -6.27 -12.43
C LYS A 234 26.08 -4.88 -12.00
N ASN A 235 25.09 -4.85 -11.11
CA ASN A 235 24.50 -3.62 -10.62
C ASN A 235 24.26 -3.76 -9.11
N VAL A 236 25.35 -3.75 -8.36
CA VAL A 236 25.33 -3.99 -6.92
C VAL A 236 24.74 -2.80 -6.21
N VAL A 237 23.74 -3.06 -5.40
CA VAL A 237 23.13 -2.09 -4.48
C VAL A 237 22.90 -2.77 -3.13
N ILE A 238 22.98 -1.98 -2.07
CA ILE A 238 22.73 -2.41 -0.69
C ILE A 238 21.57 -1.57 -0.18
N LEU A 239 20.38 -2.17 -0.17
CA LEU A 239 19.17 -1.54 0.34
C LEU A 239 19.27 -1.32 1.85
N GLU A 240 18.66 -0.26 2.34
CA GLU A 240 18.64 0.06 3.76
C GLU A 240 18.00 -1.08 4.55
N GLY A 241 18.72 -1.55 5.57
CA GLY A 241 18.27 -2.64 6.43
C GLY A 241 17.28 -2.16 7.49
N ILE A 242 16.73 -3.13 8.24
CA ILE A 242 15.87 -2.83 9.38
C ILE A 242 16.74 -2.47 10.57
N GLU A 243 16.61 -1.27 11.10
CA GLU A 243 17.24 -0.89 12.37
C GLU A 243 16.46 -1.47 13.55
N TYR A 244 17.13 -2.26 14.35
CA TYR A 244 16.53 -2.79 15.57
C TYR A 244 16.87 -1.87 16.74
N PRO A 245 15.89 -1.50 17.59
CA PRO A 245 16.18 -0.74 18.79
C PRO A 245 17.13 -1.55 19.70
N ALA A 246 18.05 -0.86 20.35
CA ALA A 246 18.88 -1.49 21.36
C ALA A 246 18.02 -1.99 22.54
N PRO A 247 18.33 -3.15 23.13
CA PRO A 247 17.59 -3.69 24.27
C PRO A 247 17.72 -2.83 25.52
#